data_8dbfef5ee847b2db0f675af569d90f1c
#
_entry.id   8dbfef5ee847b2db0f675af569d90f1c
#
_cell.length_a   1.000
_cell.length_b   1.000
_cell.length_c   1.000
_cell.angle_alpha   90.00
_cell.angle_beta   90.00
_cell.angle_gamma   90.00
#
_symmetry.space_group_name_H-M   'P 1'
#
loop_
_entity.id
_entity.type
_entity.pdbx_description
1 polymer ?
#
loop_
_entity_poly.entity_id
_entity_poly.type
_entity_poly.pdbx_seq_one_letter_code
_entity_poly.pdbx_strand_id
1 'polypeptide(L)'
;EERRQAEQALASQEEQVINQGMEPSRELDSGSKSSEFRTTENVPDIDLKADKTDVATAVPNQETEEIFLVRATDIPTEGENVKLGETSELEPVAKEPIRVEDLSKEEEGIALSAKNKHNKRERRQKADNVAKRIARILISIIILVLLLTAFVGYRFVDSAIKPVDSNSNKFVQVEIPIGSGNKLIGQILEKAGVIKSATVFNYYSKFKNYSNFQSGYYNLKKSMTLDQIAAELEKGGTAEPTKPALGKILITEGYTIKQIAKAIESNKIDTKTTSTPYKADDFLKLVQDETFIKKMVAKYPNLLGSLPDKSKAIYQLEGYLFPATYNYYKDTTLEGLVEDMISTMNTKIAPYYNTIKAKNMSVNDVLTLSSLVEKEGSTDEDRRKIASVFYNRLSAGQALQSNIAILYAMGKLGDKTSLAEDAQINTSIKSPYNIYTNTGLMPGPVDSPSISAIEATIKPASTDYLYFVADVKTGNVYYAKDFETHKANVEKYINSQIN
;
A
#
# COMPACT_ATOMS: atom_id res chain seq x y z
N GLU A 1 20.41 26.91 29.96
CA GLU A 1 21.83 27.23 30.18
C GLU A 1 22.74 26.08 29.70
N GLU A 2 22.47 24.84 30.07
CA GLU A 2 23.21 23.65 29.61
C GLU A 2 23.15 23.44 28.09
N ARG A 3 22.04 23.74 27.46
CA ARG A 3 21.87 23.67 26.01
C ARG A 3 22.67 24.74 25.26
N ARG A 4 22.71 25.96 25.78
CA ARG A 4 23.55 27.04 25.24
C ARG A 4 25.03 26.68 25.31
N GLN A 5 25.45 26.03 26.40
CA GLN A 5 26.84 25.57 26.54
C GLN A 5 27.16 24.43 25.57
N ALA A 6 26.22 23.50 25.33
CA ALA A 6 26.42 22.40 24.39
C ALA A 6 26.49 22.89 22.94
N GLU A 7 25.67 23.86 22.55
CA GLU A 7 25.66 24.42 21.19
C GLU A 7 26.82 25.39 20.94
N GLN A 8 27.23 26.13 21.95
CA GLN A 8 28.49 26.90 21.91
C GLN A 8 29.71 25.99 21.82
N ALA A 9 29.67 24.82 22.46
CA ALA A 9 30.68 23.79 22.33
C ALA A 9 30.71 23.19 20.92
N LEU A 10 29.55 22.96 20.30
CA LEU A 10 29.44 22.46 18.93
C LEU A 10 29.98 23.47 17.92
N ALA A 11 29.58 24.76 18.03
CA ALA A 11 30.08 25.83 17.18
C ALA A 11 31.58 26.03 17.36
N SER A 12 32.11 25.89 18.60
CA SER A 12 33.54 25.98 18.90
C SER A 12 34.32 24.77 18.35
N GLN A 13 33.73 23.58 18.32
CA GLN A 13 34.36 22.41 17.74
C GLN A 13 34.38 22.50 16.19
N GLU A 14 33.31 23.00 15.58
CA GLU A 14 33.28 23.26 14.14
C GLU A 14 34.35 24.31 13.75
N GLU A 15 34.49 25.36 14.53
CA GLU A 15 35.52 26.39 14.32
C GLU A 15 36.96 25.84 14.49
N GLN A 16 37.19 24.94 15.45
CA GLN A 16 38.49 24.28 15.63
C GLN A 16 38.84 23.33 14.49
N VAL A 17 37.86 22.57 13.97
CA VAL A 17 38.06 21.65 12.83
C VAL A 17 38.31 22.42 11.53
N ILE A 18 37.64 23.54 11.32
CA ILE A 18 37.88 24.44 10.17
C ILE A 18 39.25 25.08 10.22
N ASN A 19 39.68 25.54 11.40
CA ASN A 19 41.00 26.18 11.58
C ASN A 19 42.18 25.20 11.48
N GLN A 20 41.98 23.92 11.79
CA GLN A 20 43.00 22.88 11.60
C GLN A 20 43.13 22.39 10.14
N GLY A 21 42.14 22.68 9.29
CA GLY A 21 42.16 22.34 7.84
C GLY A 21 42.78 23.42 6.95
N MET A 22 43.14 24.60 7.48
CA MET A 22 43.74 25.72 6.75
C MET A 22 45.23 25.89 7.03
N GLU A 23 46.07 24.91 6.68
CA GLU A 23 47.47 25.20 6.36
C GLU A 23 47.65 25.38 4.85
N PRO A 24 48.22 26.46 4.36
CA PRO A 24 48.34 26.71 2.95
C PRO A 24 49.45 25.85 2.32
N SER A 25 49.08 24.90 1.49
CA SER A 25 50.04 24.20 0.63
C SER A 25 50.47 25.11 -0.49
N ARG A 26 51.80 25.22 -0.59
CA ARG A 26 52.58 26.01 -1.52
C ARG A 26 52.15 25.86 -2.99
N GLU A 27 52.22 26.99 -3.68
CA GLU A 27 52.17 27.15 -5.13
C GLU A 27 52.97 26.10 -5.90
N LEU A 28 52.36 25.53 -6.93
CA LEU A 28 53.06 24.95 -8.08
C LEU A 28 52.36 25.39 -9.37
N ASP A 29 53.17 25.98 -10.12
CA ASP A 29 53.24 26.62 -11.41
C ASP A 29 52.27 26.19 -12.52
N SER A 30 51.93 27.17 -13.31
CA SER A 30 51.11 27.23 -14.49
C SER A 30 51.58 26.37 -15.65
N GLY A 31 50.66 25.68 -16.34
CA GLY A 31 50.90 25.06 -17.64
C GLY A 31 49.58 24.89 -18.43
N SER A 32 49.35 25.89 -19.26
CA SER A 32 48.32 25.94 -20.30
C SER A 32 48.36 24.79 -21.27
N LYS A 33 47.18 24.22 -21.63
CA LYS A 33 46.81 23.92 -23.03
C LYS A 33 45.31 23.60 -23.19
N SER A 34 44.66 24.48 -23.95
CA SER A 34 43.35 24.29 -24.58
C SER A 34 43.37 23.18 -25.63
N SER A 35 42.34 22.38 -25.71
CA SER A 35 41.94 21.70 -26.93
C SER A 35 40.42 21.60 -27.05
N GLU A 36 39.92 22.31 -28.05
CA GLU A 36 38.59 22.20 -28.61
C GLU A 36 38.26 20.78 -29.06
N PHE A 37 37.06 20.33 -28.84
CA PHE A 37 36.53 19.19 -29.56
C PHE A 37 35.15 19.50 -30.14
N ARG A 38 35.08 19.30 -31.46
CA ARG A 38 33.93 19.47 -32.35
C ARG A 38 32.89 18.38 -32.15
N THR A 39 31.66 18.79 -32.29
CA THR A 39 30.47 17.97 -32.54
C THR A 39 30.52 17.24 -33.88
N THR A 40 30.14 15.98 -33.90
CA THR A 40 29.54 15.32 -35.08
C THR A 40 28.49 14.30 -34.62
N GLU A 41 27.31 14.44 -35.17
CA GLU A 41 26.18 13.53 -35.16
C GLU A 41 26.51 12.19 -35.79
N ASN A 42 25.96 11.08 -35.27
CA ASN A 42 25.31 10.02 -36.04
C ASN A 42 24.74 8.95 -35.13
N VAL A 43 23.44 8.76 -35.22
CA VAL A 43 22.68 7.65 -34.61
C VAL A 43 22.43 6.62 -35.74
N PRO A 44 22.60 5.33 -35.53
CA PRO A 44 21.90 4.33 -36.33
C PRO A 44 20.81 3.63 -35.56
N ASP A 45 19.63 3.56 -36.18
CA ASP A 45 18.49 2.71 -35.84
C ASP A 45 18.88 1.23 -35.80
N ILE A 46 18.40 0.51 -34.79
CA ILE A 46 18.40 -0.95 -34.75
C ILE A 46 16.99 -1.50 -34.54
N ASP A 47 16.55 -2.16 -35.58
CA ASP A 47 15.29 -2.91 -35.74
C ASP A 47 15.29 -4.18 -34.85
N LEU A 48 14.30 -4.36 -33.99
CA LEU A 48 14.13 -5.54 -33.13
C LEU A 48 13.05 -6.46 -33.69
N LYS A 49 13.48 -7.49 -34.40
CA LYS A 49 12.65 -8.66 -34.71
C LYS A 49 12.73 -9.67 -33.57
N ALA A 50 11.57 -10.05 -33.07
CA ALA A 50 11.38 -11.11 -32.08
C ALA A 50 11.59 -12.50 -32.72
N ASP A 51 12.34 -13.35 -32.06
CA ASP A 51 12.40 -14.78 -32.36
C ASP A 51 11.90 -15.58 -31.15
N LYS A 52 10.94 -16.48 -31.43
CA LYS A 52 10.32 -17.40 -30.48
C LYS A 52 11.04 -18.75 -30.59
N THR A 53 11.57 -19.25 -29.50
CA THR A 53 11.90 -20.67 -29.40
C THR A 53 11.43 -21.24 -28.06
N ASP A 54 10.54 -22.24 -28.17
CA ASP A 54 10.05 -23.12 -27.13
C ASP A 54 11.18 -23.98 -26.53
N VAL A 55 11.23 -24.05 -25.18
CA VAL A 55 11.88 -25.18 -24.50
C VAL A 55 11.00 -25.63 -23.33
N ALA A 56 10.39 -26.79 -23.51
CA ALA A 56 9.72 -27.55 -22.48
C ALA A 56 10.74 -28.26 -21.60
N THR A 57 10.67 -28.05 -20.26
CA THR A 57 11.32 -28.96 -19.30
C THR A 57 10.35 -29.30 -18.18
N ALA A 58 10.18 -30.63 -18.02
CA ALA A 58 9.30 -31.27 -17.04
C ALA A 58 9.78 -31.00 -15.59
N VAL A 59 8.81 -30.74 -14.70
CA VAL A 59 9.00 -30.62 -13.25
C VAL A 59 8.20 -31.73 -12.55
N PRO A 60 8.76 -32.42 -11.54
CA PRO A 60 8.10 -33.54 -10.89
C PRO A 60 7.01 -33.09 -9.91
N ASN A 61 5.97 -33.92 -9.82
CA ASN A 61 4.82 -33.84 -8.92
C ASN A 61 5.22 -33.55 -7.47
N GLN A 62 4.69 -32.48 -6.93
CA GLN A 62 4.43 -32.31 -5.48
C GLN A 62 2.98 -31.90 -5.31
N GLU A 63 2.32 -32.50 -4.33
CA GLU A 63 0.93 -32.32 -3.97
C GLU A 63 0.54 -30.83 -3.89
N THR A 64 -0.20 -30.36 -4.88
CA THR A 64 -0.77 -29.02 -4.92
C THR A 64 -2.03 -29.03 -4.07
N GLU A 65 -2.04 -28.22 -2.99
CA GLU A 65 -3.30 -27.78 -2.41
C GLU A 65 -4.13 -27.11 -3.52
N GLU A 66 -5.25 -27.72 -3.88
CA GLU A 66 -6.11 -27.24 -4.96
C GLU A 66 -6.60 -25.82 -4.64
N ILE A 67 -6.11 -24.86 -5.38
CA ILE A 67 -6.71 -23.51 -5.44
C ILE A 67 -7.92 -23.65 -6.35
N PHE A 68 -9.12 -23.62 -5.78
CA PHE A 68 -10.37 -23.74 -6.53
C PHE A 68 -10.59 -22.45 -7.35
N LEU A 69 -10.35 -22.51 -8.64
CA LEU A 69 -10.65 -21.42 -9.57
C LEU A 69 -12.08 -21.56 -10.08
N VAL A 70 -12.97 -20.62 -9.73
CA VAL A 70 -14.34 -20.56 -10.26
C VAL A 70 -14.40 -19.59 -11.42
N ARG A 71 -14.70 -20.10 -12.62
CA ARG A 71 -14.84 -19.32 -13.86
C ARG A 71 -16.31 -19.05 -14.21
N ALA A 72 -16.55 -17.96 -14.94
CA ALA A 72 -17.89 -17.56 -15.39
C ALA A 72 -18.55 -18.59 -16.33
N THR A 73 -17.73 -19.39 -17.05
CA THR A 73 -18.20 -20.44 -17.96
C THR A 73 -18.92 -21.58 -17.26
N ASP A 74 -18.79 -21.71 -15.93
CA ASP A 74 -19.39 -22.78 -15.14
C ASP A 74 -20.79 -22.43 -14.61
N ILE A 75 -21.34 -21.27 -14.95
CA ILE A 75 -22.67 -20.83 -14.52
C ILE A 75 -23.63 -21.00 -15.68
N PRO A 76 -24.73 -21.80 -15.54
CA PRO A 76 -25.75 -21.95 -16.60
C PRO A 76 -26.43 -20.61 -16.88
N THR A 77 -26.46 -20.20 -18.12
CA THR A 77 -27.28 -19.07 -18.57
C THR A 77 -28.73 -19.50 -18.65
N GLU A 78 -29.53 -19.18 -17.64
CA GLU A 78 -30.98 -19.24 -17.76
C GLU A 78 -31.47 -18.14 -18.71
N GLY A 79 -31.69 -18.50 -19.95
CA GLY A 79 -32.39 -17.74 -20.94
C GLY A 79 -33.70 -18.46 -21.26
N GLU A 80 -34.72 -18.35 -20.42
CA GLU A 80 -36.08 -18.66 -20.78
C GLU A 80 -36.96 -17.42 -20.58
N ASN A 81 -37.46 -16.94 -21.71
CA ASN A 81 -38.52 -15.96 -21.83
C ASN A 81 -39.83 -16.54 -21.28
N VAL A 82 -40.27 -16.06 -20.12
CA VAL A 82 -41.64 -16.25 -19.67
C VAL A 82 -42.50 -15.23 -20.40
N LYS A 83 -43.29 -15.72 -21.38
CA LYS A 83 -44.38 -14.97 -22.00
C LYS A 83 -45.40 -14.62 -20.92
N LEU A 84 -45.70 -13.36 -20.75
CA LEU A 84 -46.88 -12.89 -20.01
C LEU A 84 -48.10 -13.34 -20.77
N GLY A 85 -48.98 -14.14 -20.11
CA GLY A 85 -50.29 -14.51 -20.60
C GLY A 85 -51.22 -13.30 -20.68
N GLU A 86 -51.96 -13.27 -21.78
CA GLU A 86 -52.99 -12.30 -22.12
C GLU A 86 -54.10 -12.27 -21.07
N THR A 87 -54.51 -11.07 -20.70
CA THR A 87 -55.73 -10.78 -19.94
C THR A 87 -56.96 -11.02 -20.83
N SER A 88 -57.81 -12.01 -20.49
CA SER A 88 -59.10 -12.20 -21.11
C SER A 88 -60.09 -11.13 -20.65
N GLU A 89 -60.61 -10.36 -21.61
CA GLU A 89 -61.72 -9.46 -21.47
C GLU A 89 -62.97 -10.23 -21.09
N LEU A 90 -63.73 -9.78 -20.08
CA LEU A 90 -65.08 -10.22 -19.77
C LEU A 90 -66.06 -9.29 -20.45
N GLU A 91 -66.83 -9.84 -21.40
CA GLU A 91 -67.96 -9.20 -22.06
C GLU A 91 -69.14 -9.00 -21.08
N PRO A 92 -69.94 -7.91 -21.23
CA PRO A 92 -71.08 -7.64 -20.37
C PRO A 92 -72.35 -8.40 -20.79
N VAL A 93 -72.92 -9.09 -19.81
CA VAL A 93 -74.25 -9.81 -20.03
C VAL A 93 -75.38 -8.77 -19.97
N ALA A 94 -76.18 -8.77 -21.05
CA ALA A 94 -77.35 -7.95 -21.23
C ALA A 94 -78.53 -8.36 -20.29
N LYS A 95 -79.22 -7.35 -19.76
CA LYS A 95 -80.46 -7.52 -18.97
C LYS A 95 -81.62 -7.56 -19.87
N GLU A 96 -82.34 -8.66 -19.82
CA GLU A 96 -83.69 -8.73 -20.36
C GLU A 96 -84.74 -8.28 -19.34
N PRO A 97 -85.90 -7.66 -19.79
CA PRO A 97 -86.90 -7.09 -18.91
C PRO A 97 -87.96 -8.12 -18.50
N ILE A 98 -88.31 -8.16 -17.23
CA ILE A 98 -89.41 -9.00 -16.70
C ILE A 98 -90.73 -8.25 -16.87
N ARG A 99 -91.67 -8.94 -17.47
CA ARG A 99 -93.05 -8.59 -17.78
C ARG A 99 -93.94 -8.63 -16.52
N VAL A 100 -94.78 -7.61 -16.37
CA VAL A 100 -95.80 -7.48 -15.30
C VAL A 100 -97.07 -8.16 -15.75
N GLU A 101 -97.61 -9.07 -14.94
CA GLU A 101 -98.97 -9.53 -14.77
C GLU A 101 -98.93 -10.52 -13.59
N ASP A 102 -99.67 -10.42 -12.51
CA ASP A 102 -101.09 -10.33 -12.30
C ASP A 102 -101.37 -9.95 -10.79
N LEU A 103 -102.28 -9.02 -10.59
CA LEU A 103 -102.87 -8.69 -9.34
C LEU A 103 -103.96 -9.64 -8.96
N SER A 104 -104.04 -10.04 -7.72
CA SER A 104 -105.19 -10.45 -6.93
C SER A 104 -104.98 -11.69 -6.08
N LYS A 105 -104.73 -11.52 -4.82
CA LYS A 105 -105.59 -12.14 -3.76
C LYS A 105 -105.17 -11.60 -2.36
N GLU A 106 -106.08 -10.91 -1.83
CA GLU A 106 -106.05 -10.20 -0.55
C GLU A 106 -105.99 -11.11 0.66
N GLU A 107 -105.38 -10.47 1.72
CA GLU A 107 -105.76 -10.60 3.12
C GLU A 107 -105.85 -11.97 3.77
N GLU A 108 -104.74 -12.50 4.21
CA GLU A 108 -104.62 -13.35 5.41
C GLU A 108 -103.19 -13.63 5.80
N GLY A 109 -102.34 -12.63 5.80
CA GLY A 109 -100.89 -12.87 6.02
C GLY A 109 -100.18 -11.93 6.93
N ILE A 110 -100.86 -10.93 7.59
CA ILE A 110 -100.18 -9.80 8.25
C ILE A 110 -99.59 -10.21 9.60
N ALA A 111 -100.12 -11.17 10.32
CA ALA A 111 -99.63 -11.58 11.67
C ALA A 111 -98.43 -12.58 11.64
N LEU A 112 -98.30 -13.39 10.58
CA LEU A 112 -97.16 -14.33 10.44
C LEU A 112 -95.92 -13.71 9.82
N SER A 113 -96.10 -12.61 9.05
CA SER A 113 -94.98 -11.88 8.39
C SER A 113 -94.09 -11.13 9.37
N ALA A 114 -94.63 -10.57 10.47
CA ALA A 114 -93.82 -9.80 11.44
C ALA A 114 -92.87 -10.70 12.26
N LYS A 115 -93.31 -11.92 12.64
CA LYS A 115 -92.52 -12.87 13.40
C LYS A 115 -91.40 -13.51 12.56
N ASN A 116 -91.66 -13.75 11.26
CA ASN A 116 -90.67 -14.23 10.34
C ASN A 116 -89.63 -13.16 9.92
N LYS A 117 -90.02 -11.90 9.79
CA LYS A 117 -89.09 -10.81 9.54
C LYS A 117 -88.15 -10.56 10.73
N HIS A 118 -88.59 -10.69 11.98
CA HIS A 118 -87.74 -10.52 13.17
C HIS A 118 -86.72 -11.68 13.26
N ASN A 119 -87.14 -12.92 13.12
CA ASN A 119 -86.28 -14.10 13.13
C ASN A 119 -85.25 -14.08 11.96
N LYS A 120 -85.65 -13.55 10.77
CA LYS A 120 -84.75 -13.43 9.59
C LYS A 120 -83.74 -12.31 9.78
N ARG A 121 -84.09 -11.20 10.50
CA ARG A 121 -83.14 -10.13 10.89
C ARG A 121 -82.14 -10.59 11.93
N GLU A 122 -82.61 -11.32 12.98
CA GLU A 122 -81.69 -11.87 13.99
C GLU A 122 -80.71 -12.91 13.42
N ARG A 123 -81.24 -13.81 12.50
CA ARG A 123 -80.37 -14.78 11.82
C ARG A 123 -79.36 -14.07 10.90
N ARG A 124 -79.71 -13.00 10.21
CA ARG A 124 -78.78 -12.18 9.41
C ARG A 124 -77.77 -11.47 10.26
N GLN A 125 -78.20 -10.84 11.39
CA GLN A 125 -77.25 -10.20 12.31
C GLN A 125 -76.30 -11.20 12.98
N LYS A 126 -76.75 -12.40 13.36
CA LYS A 126 -75.88 -13.47 13.86
C LYS A 126 -74.94 -13.97 12.77
N ALA A 127 -75.39 -14.15 11.55
CA ALA A 127 -74.56 -14.52 10.38
C ALA A 127 -73.53 -13.43 10.06
N ASP A 128 -73.90 -12.14 10.06
CA ASP A 128 -72.99 -11.00 9.85
C ASP A 128 -71.94 -10.89 10.96
N ASN A 129 -72.34 -11.15 12.20
CA ASN A 129 -71.36 -11.15 13.32
C ASN A 129 -70.39 -12.32 13.28
N VAL A 130 -70.88 -13.50 12.86
CA VAL A 130 -70.03 -14.68 12.62
C VAL A 130 -69.08 -14.41 11.42
N ALA A 131 -69.61 -13.88 10.29
CA ALA A 131 -68.79 -13.49 9.15
C ALA A 131 -67.72 -12.44 9.50
N LYS A 132 -68.09 -11.41 10.29
CA LYS A 132 -67.10 -10.44 10.79
C LYS A 132 -66.05 -11.04 11.72
N ARG A 133 -66.42 -12.04 12.55
CA ARG A 133 -65.42 -12.76 13.39
C ARG A 133 -64.50 -13.61 12.52
N ILE A 134 -65.03 -14.35 11.56
CA ILE A 134 -64.23 -15.15 10.61
C ILE A 134 -63.30 -14.24 9.80
N ALA A 135 -63.80 -13.14 9.26
CA ALA A 135 -63.00 -12.15 8.52
C ALA A 135 -61.87 -11.58 9.40
N ARG A 136 -62.10 -11.24 10.66
CA ARG A 136 -61.04 -10.77 11.60
C ARG A 136 -60.02 -11.85 11.86
N ILE A 137 -60.42 -13.11 12.06
CA ILE A 137 -59.52 -14.24 12.26
C ILE A 137 -58.66 -14.43 11.01
N LEU A 138 -59.26 -14.43 9.81
CA LEU A 138 -58.48 -14.55 8.55
C LEU A 138 -57.51 -13.40 8.36
N ILE A 139 -57.91 -12.16 8.61
CA ILE A 139 -57.01 -10.99 8.57
C ILE A 139 -55.87 -11.15 9.58
N SER A 140 -56.16 -11.60 10.81
CA SER A 140 -55.14 -11.83 11.83
C SER A 140 -54.15 -12.93 11.40
N ILE A 141 -54.64 -14.00 10.79
CA ILE A 141 -53.76 -15.07 10.23
C ILE A 141 -52.90 -14.51 9.10
N ILE A 142 -53.46 -13.75 8.17
CA ILE A 142 -52.68 -13.11 7.08
C ILE A 142 -51.60 -12.20 7.66
N ILE A 143 -51.93 -11.35 8.63
CA ILE A 143 -50.98 -10.47 9.31
C ILE A 143 -49.87 -11.32 9.99
N LEU A 144 -50.24 -12.38 10.70
CA LEU A 144 -49.30 -13.26 11.34
C LEU A 144 -48.34 -13.92 10.32
N VAL A 145 -48.86 -14.40 9.22
CA VAL A 145 -48.07 -14.99 8.11
C VAL A 145 -47.11 -13.93 7.51
N LEU A 146 -47.61 -12.71 7.28
CA LEU A 146 -46.77 -11.61 6.80
C LEU A 146 -45.64 -11.24 7.81
N LEU A 147 -45.94 -11.21 9.09
CA LEU A 147 -44.92 -10.97 10.13
C LEU A 147 -43.91 -12.10 10.21
N LEU A 148 -44.36 -13.35 10.12
CA LEU A 148 -43.46 -14.51 10.07
C LEU A 148 -42.56 -14.50 8.84
N THR A 149 -43.11 -14.20 7.67
CA THR A 149 -42.32 -14.12 6.42
C THR A 149 -41.33 -12.95 6.46
N ALA A 150 -41.75 -11.80 6.99
CA ALA A 150 -40.87 -10.65 7.22
C ALA A 150 -39.73 -10.98 8.21
N PHE A 151 -40.05 -11.69 9.30
CA PHE A 151 -39.07 -12.12 10.28
C PHE A 151 -38.05 -13.13 9.70
N VAL A 152 -38.53 -14.13 8.95
CA VAL A 152 -37.67 -15.10 8.28
C VAL A 152 -36.78 -14.39 7.22
N GLY A 153 -37.38 -13.48 6.43
CA GLY A 153 -36.64 -12.66 5.47
C GLY A 153 -35.56 -11.82 6.11
N TYR A 154 -35.87 -11.15 7.24
CA TYR A 154 -34.90 -10.39 8.00
C TYR A 154 -33.75 -11.26 8.50
N ARG A 155 -34.05 -12.43 9.11
CA ARG A 155 -33.03 -13.37 9.59
C ARG A 155 -32.14 -13.89 8.46
N PHE A 156 -32.73 -14.14 7.28
CA PHE A 156 -32.01 -14.57 6.09
C PHE A 156 -31.00 -13.49 5.63
N VAL A 157 -31.45 -12.25 5.48
CA VAL A 157 -30.60 -11.12 5.06
C VAL A 157 -29.49 -10.85 6.09
N ASP A 158 -29.84 -10.79 7.39
CA ASP A 158 -28.85 -10.61 8.48
C ASP A 158 -27.77 -11.71 8.47
N SER A 159 -28.17 -12.95 8.22
CA SER A 159 -27.22 -14.05 8.08
C SER A 159 -26.36 -13.93 6.84
N ALA A 160 -26.95 -13.51 5.71
CA ALA A 160 -26.26 -13.45 4.43
C ALA A 160 -25.26 -12.30 4.31
N ILE A 161 -25.44 -11.22 5.08
CA ILE A 161 -24.49 -10.10 5.14
C ILE A 161 -23.21 -10.48 5.91
N LYS A 162 -23.32 -11.44 6.85
CA LYS A 162 -22.19 -11.89 7.69
C LYS A 162 -21.24 -12.80 6.89
N PRO A 163 -19.95 -12.83 7.23
CA PRO A 163 -18.99 -13.72 6.62
C PRO A 163 -19.47 -15.18 6.53
N VAL A 164 -19.00 -15.91 5.54
CA VAL A 164 -19.30 -17.34 5.39
C VAL A 164 -18.69 -18.12 6.57
N ASP A 165 -17.43 -17.84 6.89
CA ASP A 165 -16.70 -18.41 8.00
C ASP A 165 -15.73 -17.37 8.58
N SER A 166 -16.09 -16.80 9.74
CA SER A 166 -15.32 -15.72 10.40
C SER A 166 -13.90 -16.13 10.81
N ASN A 167 -13.64 -17.42 10.95
CA ASN A 167 -12.36 -17.95 11.42
C ASN A 167 -11.46 -18.46 10.28
N SER A 168 -11.97 -18.46 9.05
CA SER A 168 -11.22 -18.96 7.90
C SER A 168 -10.13 -17.98 7.46
N ASN A 169 -8.89 -18.43 7.47
CA ASN A 169 -7.76 -17.73 6.88
C ASN A 169 -7.44 -18.20 5.44
N LYS A 170 -8.20 -19.15 4.90
CA LYS A 170 -7.99 -19.70 3.56
C LYS A 170 -8.44 -18.71 2.50
N PHE A 171 -7.58 -18.50 1.50
CA PHE A 171 -7.94 -17.74 0.31
C PHE A 171 -8.67 -18.61 -0.71
N VAL A 172 -9.61 -18.00 -1.39
CA VAL A 172 -10.30 -18.53 -2.56
C VAL A 172 -10.01 -17.60 -3.70
N GLN A 173 -9.43 -18.10 -4.78
CA GLN A 173 -9.18 -17.33 -5.98
C GLN A 173 -10.47 -17.27 -6.82
N VAL A 174 -10.87 -16.08 -7.23
CA VAL A 174 -12.08 -15.81 -7.98
C VAL A 174 -11.74 -14.98 -9.21
N GLU A 175 -12.19 -15.41 -10.37
CA GLU A 175 -12.09 -14.65 -11.62
C GLU A 175 -13.40 -13.88 -11.88
N ILE A 176 -13.28 -12.57 -12.04
CA ILE A 176 -14.38 -11.68 -12.46
C ILE A 176 -14.10 -11.27 -13.92
N PRO A 177 -14.87 -11.78 -14.90
CA PRO A 177 -14.69 -11.44 -16.31
C PRO A 177 -14.98 -9.98 -16.62
N ILE A 178 -14.37 -9.46 -17.67
CA ILE A 178 -14.63 -8.11 -18.18
C ILE A 178 -16.11 -7.97 -18.54
N GLY A 179 -16.73 -6.87 -18.11
CA GLY A 179 -18.13 -6.58 -18.37
C GLY A 179 -19.14 -7.29 -17.46
N SER A 180 -18.68 -7.96 -16.39
CA SER A 180 -19.56 -8.60 -15.41
C SER A 180 -20.37 -7.57 -14.64
N GLY A 181 -21.71 -7.67 -14.71
CA GLY A 181 -22.60 -6.86 -13.87
C GLY A 181 -22.73 -7.44 -12.46
N ASN A 182 -23.25 -6.64 -11.51
CA ASN A 182 -23.37 -7.01 -10.09
C ASN A 182 -24.07 -8.36 -9.83
N LYS A 183 -25.08 -8.71 -10.67
CA LYS A 183 -25.77 -10.01 -10.55
C LYS A 183 -24.82 -11.17 -10.84
N LEU A 184 -24.06 -11.09 -11.95
CA LEU A 184 -23.09 -12.13 -12.33
C LEU A 184 -21.93 -12.21 -11.32
N ILE A 185 -21.41 -11.08 -10.89
CA ILE A 185 -20.38 -11.02 -9.84
C ILE A 185 -20.87 -11.73 -8.58
N GLY A 186 -22.09 -11.43 -8.12
CA GLY A 186 -22.68 -12.11 -6.97
C GLY A 186 -22.77 -13.64 -7.16
N GLN A 187 -23.17 -14.10 -8.33
CA GLN A 187 -23.26 -15.55 -8.64
C GLN A 187 -21.88 -16.22 -8.62
N ILE A 188 -20.86 -15.56 -9.17
CA ILE A 188 -19.48 -16.05 -9.13
C ILE A 188 -18.98 -16.16 -7.68
N LEU A 189 -19.19 -15.12 -6.87
CA LEU A 189 -18.77 -15.08 -5.46
C LEU A 189 -19.49 -16.14 -4.60
N GLU A 190 -20.79 -16.36 -4.85
CA GLU A 190 -21.59 -17.38 -4.16
C GLU A 190 -21.11 -18.79 -4.53
N LYS A 191 -20.89 -19.05 -5.82
CA LYS A 191 -20.35 -20.33 -6.32
C LYS A 191 -18.94 -20.60 -5.77
N ALA A 192 -18.11 -19.56 -5.64
CA ALA A 192 -16.81 -19.65 -5.00
C ALA A 192 -16.90 -19.86 -3.47
N GLY A 193 -18.09 -19.74 -2.89
CA GLY A 193 -18.33 -19.91 -1.46
C GLY A 193 -17.68 -18.83 -0.59
N VAL A 194 -17.46 -17.61 -1.11
CA VAL A 194 -16.95 -16.45 -0.37
C VAL A 194 -18.06 -15.53 0.12
N ILE A 195 -19.27 -15.67 -0.43
CA ILE A 195 -20.49 -15.06 0.09
C ILE A 195 -21.60 -16.13 0.22
N LYS A 196 -22.64 -15.83 1.00
CA LYS A 196 -23.75 -16.76 1.26
C LYS A 196 -24.91 -16.63 0.26
N SER A 197 -25.05 -15.46 -0.39
CA SER A 197 -26.16 -15.20 -1.32
C SER A 197 -25.83 -14.12 -2.34
N ALA A 198 -25.85 -14.50 -3.61
CA ALA A 198 -25.70 -13.60 -4.76
C ALA A 198 -26.80 -12.51 -4.80
N THR A 199 -28.03 -12.91 -4.47
CA THR A 199 -29.17 -11.99 -4.44
C THR A 199 -28.97 -10.91 -3.40
N VAL A 200 -28.59 -11.29 -2.17
CA VAL A 200 -28.31 -10.33 -1.10
C VAL A 200 -27.13 -9.44 -1.48
N PHE A 201 -26.05 -9.98 -2.02
CA PHE A 201 -24.89 -9.18 -2.48
C PHE A 201 -25.29 -8.14 -3.52
N ASN A 202 -26.09 -8.51 -4.54
CA ASN A 202 -26.53 -7.59 -5.59
C ASN A 202 -27.39 -6.41 -5.03
N TYR A 203 -28.31 -6.69 -4.11
CA TYR A 203 -29.09 -5.63 -3.47
C TYR A 203 -28.27 -4.81 -2.47
N TYR A 204 -27.40 -5.46 -1.70
CA TYR A 204 -26.51 -4.81 -0.76
C TYR A 204 -25.55 -3.83 -1.46
N SER A 205 -24.94 -4.26 -2.56
CA SER A 205 -24.06 -3.40 -3.36
C SER A 205 -24.78 -2.15 -3.87
N LYS A 206 -26.01 -2.31 -4.37
CA LYS A 206 -26.83 -1.17 -4.81
C LYS A 206 -27.19 -0.22 -3.65
N PHE A 207 -27.57 -0.78 -2.50
CA PHE A 207 -27.94 0.00 -1.32
C PHE A 207 -26.75 0.80 -0.77
N LYS A 208 -25.57 0.22 -0.80
CA LYS A 208 -24.31 0.84 -0.34
C LYS A 208 -23.61 1.66 -1.42
N ASN A 209 -24.21 1.79 -2.63
CA ASN A 209 -23.64 2.50 -3.78
C ASN A 209 -22.29 1.96 -4.27
N TYR A 210 -22.01 0.68 -4.06
CA TYR A 210 -20.88 0.01 -4.69
C TYR A 210 -21.21 -0.24 -6.17
N SER A 211 -20.51 0.42 -7.09
CA SER A 211 -20.83 0.40 -8.52
C SER A 211 -19.64 0.24 -9.46
N ASN A 212 -18.42 0.42 -8.95
CA ASN A 212 -17.21 0.45 -9.78
C ASN A 212 -16.37 -0.83 -9.62
N PHE A 213 -17.05 -2.00 -9.69
CA PHE A 213 -16.37 -3.28 -9.63
C PHE A 213 -15.54 -3.53 -10.90
N GLN A 214 -14.28 -3.89 -10.69
CA GLN A 214 -13.32 -4.15 -11.76
C GLN A 214 -13.26 -5.65 -12.08
N SER A 215 -12.88 -5.97 -13.30
CA SER A 215 -12.55 -7.34 -13.72
C SER A 215 -11.17 -7.77 -13.24
N GLY A 216 -10.89 -9.07 -13.26
CA GLY A 216 -9.59 -9.66 -12.93
C GLY A 216 -9.67 -10.82 -11.95
N TYR A 217 -8.52 -11.28 -11.50
CA TYR A 217 -8.37 -12.35 -10.53
C TYR A 217 -8.22 -11.76 -9.12
N TYR A 218 -9.02 -12.29 -8.19
CA TYR A 218 -9.07 -11.84 -6.79
C TYR A 218 -8.80 -12.99 -5.84
N ASN A 219 -8.01 -12.75 -4.80
CA ASN A 219 -7.80 -13.67 -3.68
C ASN A 219 -8.65 -13.22 -2.51
N LEU A 220 -9.85 -13.80 -2.33
CA LEU A 220 -10.82 -13.45 -1.30
C LEU A 220 -10.82 -14.49 -0.18
N LYS A 221 -11.15 -14.09 1.06
CA LYS A 221 -11.27 -15.01 2.21
C LYS A 221 -12.74 -15.19 2.58
N LYS A 222 -13.10 -16.39 3.06
CA LYS A 222 -14.46 -16.67 3.60
C LYS A 222 -14.78 -15.87 4.87
N SER A 223 -13.76 -15.31 5.52
CA SER A 223 -13.89 -14.44 6.69
C SER A 223 -14.14 -12.96 6.36
N MET A 224 -14.10 -12.58 5.09
CA MET A 224 -14.38 -11.21 4.67
C MET A 224 -15.86 -10.89 4.76
N THR A 225 -16.19 -9.66 5.19
CA THR A 225 -17.53 -9.10 5.11
C THR A 225 -17.87 -8.68 3.67
N LEU A 226 -19.15 -8.48 3.37
CA LEU A 226 -19.55 -7.98 2.04
C LEU A 226 -18.92 -6.63 1.71
N ASP A 227 -18.74 -5.72 2.70
CA ASP A 227 -18.06 -4.45 2.49
C ASP A 227 -16.57 -4.65 2.12
N GLN A 228 -15.87 -5.58 2.77
CA GLN A 228 -14.47 -5.89 2.46
C GLN A 228 -14.34 -6.50 1.06
N ILE A 229 -15.23 -7.40 0.69
CA ILE A 229 -15.24 -7.99 -0.66
C ILE A 229 -15.52 -6.91 -1.71
N ALA A 230 -16.53 -6.06 -1.49
CA ALA A 230 -16.86 -4.97 -2.40
C ALA A 230 -15.68 -3.99 -2.57
N ALA A 231 -15.03 -3.62 -1.48
CA ALA A 231 -13.85 -2.74 -1.52
C ALA A 231 -12.67 -3.37 -2.31
N GLU A 232 -12.45 -4.68 -2.18
CA GLU A 232 -11.43 -5.36 -3.00
C GLU A 232 -11.81 -5.38 -4.49
N LEU A 233 -13.08 -5.59 -4.81
CA LEU A 233 -13.57 -5.58 -6.20
C LEU A 233 -13.46 -4.18 -6.84
N GLU A 234 -13.61 -3.11 -6.07
CA GLU A 234 -13.44 -1.72 -6.55
C GLU A 234 -11.97 -1.34 -6.77
N LYS A 235 -11.03 -1.93 -6.01
CA LYS A 235 -9.59 -1.71 -6.21
C LYS A 235 -9.07 -2.30 -7.52
N GLY A 236 -9.71 -3.32 -8.05
CA GLY A 236 -9.29 -4.05 -9.24
C GLY A 236 -8.55 -5.36 -8.94
N GLY A 237 -8.81 -6.35 -9.77
CA GLY A 237 -8.12 -7.64 -9.75
C GLY A 237 -6.80 -7.60 -10.53
N THR A 238 -6.03 -8.68 -10.41
CA THR A 238 -4.82 -8.86 -11.22
C THR A 238 -5.17 -9.39 -12.61
N ALA A 239 -4.35 -9.11 -13.63
CA ALA A 239 -4.58 -9.59 -14.99
C ALA A 239 -4.45 -11.11 -15.10
N GLU A 240 -3.63 -11.73 -14.23
CA GLU A 240 -3.37 -13.16 -14.18
C GLU A 240 -3.62 -13.70 -12.77
N PRO A 241 -3.89 -15.02 -12.63
CA PRO A 241 -4.00 -15.68 -11.34
C PRO A 241 -2.72 -15.49 -10.51
N THR A 242 -2.81 -14.89 -9.32
CA THR A 242 -1.67 -14.72 -8.42
C THR A 242 -1.82 -15.60 -7.18
N LYS A 243 -0.70 -16.12 -6.66
CA LYS A 243 -0.73 -16.78 -5.37
C LYS A 243 -1.18 -15.79 -4.28
N PRO A 244 -2.06 -16.17 -3.36
CA PRO A 244 -2.44 -15.31 -2.26
C PRO A 244 -1.24 -15.07 -1.32
N ALA A 245 -0.90 -13.81 -1.08
CA ALA A 245 0.13 -13.47 -0.11
C ALA A 245 -0.32 -13.84 1.31
N LEU A 246 0.55 -14.47 2.10
CA LEU A 246 0.33 -14.74 3.51
C LEU A 246 0.37 -13.46 4.34
N GLY A 247 1.18 -12.50 3.92
CA GLY A 247 1.30 -11.20 4.55
C GLY A 247 2.15 -10.24 3.74
N LYS A 248 2.37 -9.06 4.31
CA LYS A 248 3.16 -7.98 3.72
C LYS A 248 4.18 -7.51 4.74
N ILE A 249 5.33 -7.07 4.29
CA ILE A 249 6.39 -6.46 5.09
C ILE A 249 6.64 -5.07 4.51
N LEU A 250 6.43 -4.03 5.32
CA LEU A 250 6.73 -2.65 4.96
C LEU A 250 8.15 -2.31 5.42
N ILE A 251 9.01 -1.97 4.48
CA ILE A 251 10.31 -1.36 4.73
C ILE A 251 10.19 0.12 4.42
N THR A 252 10.36 0.93 5.45
CA THR A 252 10.23 2.39 5.36
C THR A 252 11.53 3.02 4.86
N GLU A 253 11.41 4.12 4.12
CA GLU A 253 12.54 4.92 3.68
C GLU A 253 13.41 5.37 4.86
N GLY A 254 14.71 5.40 4.67
CA GLY A 254 15.67 5.74 5.70
C GLY A 254 15.85 4.67 6.80
N TYR A 255 15.36 3.42 6.62
CA TYR A 255 15.65 2.34 7.56
C TYR A 255 17.08 1.83 7.40
N THR A 256 17.75 1.62 8.53
CA THR A 256 19.02 0.87 8.61
C THR A 256 18.75 -0.63 8.50
N ILE A 257 19.76 -1.43 8.15
CA ILE A 257 19.67 -2.90 8.16
C ILE A 257 19.15 -3.44 9.50
N LYS A 258 19.53 -2.83 10.64
CA LYS A 258 18.98 -3.22 11.95
C LYS A 258 17.47 -2.95 12.09
N GLN A 259 16.98 -1.85 11.53
CA GLN A 259 15.55 -1.53 11.53
C GLN A 259 14.79 -2.42 10.54
N ILE A 260 15.39 -2.73 9.38
CA ILE A 260 14.84 -3.71 8.43
C ILE A 260 14.72 -5.08 9.11
N ALA A 261 15.73 -5.54 9.86
CA ALA A 261 15.68 -6.79 10.62
C ALA A 261 14.47 -6.86 11.56
N LYS A 262 14.24 -5.79 12.32
CA LYS A 262 13.06 -5.67 13.21
C LYS A 262 11.75 -5.70 12.43
N ALA A 263 11.67 -4.96 11.30
CA ALA A 263 10.48 -4.92 10.45
C ALA A 263 10.19 -6.27 9.78
N ILE A 264 11.21 -7.04 9.44
CA ILE A 264 11.07 -8.40 8.87
C ILE A 264 10.48 -9.36 9.90
N GLU A 265 10.90 -9.32 11.16
CA GLU A 265 10.38 -10.22 12.20
C GLU A 265 8.97 -9.83 12.66
N SER A 266 8.73 -8.55 12.85
CA SER A 266 7.47 -8.03 13.38
C SER A 266 7.10 -6.74 12.66
N ASN A 267 6.14 -6.84 11.77
CA ASN A 267 5.70 -5.72 10.94
C ASN A 267 4.44 -5.07 11.49
N LYS A 268 4.43 -3.75 11.46
CA LYS A 268 3.25 -2.94 11.80
C LYS A 268 2.73 -2.31 10.52
N ILE A 269 1.67 -2.93 9.96
CA ILE A 269 0.91 -2.33 8.86
C ILE A 269 -0.42 -1.85 9.42
N ASP A 270 -0.77 -0.62 9.15
CA ASP A 270 -1.87 0.12 9.77
C ASP A 270 -1.68 0.21 11.29
N THR A 271 -2.62 -0.31 12.09
CA THR A 271 -2.55 -0.29 13.56
C THR A 271 -2.21 -1.65 14.17
N LYS A 272 -2.06 -2.70 13.34
CA LYS A 272 -1.83 -4.08 13.80
C LYS A 272 -0.38 -4.48 13.63
N THR A 273 0.26 -4.93 14.71
CA THR A 273 1.54 -5.61 14.65
C THR A 273 1.29 -7.09 14.35
N THR A 274 1.89 -7.59 13.27
CA THR A 274 1.84 -9.01 12.89
C THR A 274 3.23 -9.58 12.86
N SER A 275 3.43 -10.75 13.51
CA SER A 275 4.67 -11.51 13.37
C SER A 275 4.72 -12.17 12.00
N THR A 276 5.91 -12.21 11.41
CA THR A 276 6.19 -12.92 10.16
C THR A 276 6.84 -14.28 10.45
N PRO A 277 7.01 -15.16 9.47
CA PRO A 277 7.74 -16.42 9.66
C PRO A 277 9.26 -16.24 9.78
N TYR A 278 9.79 -15.03 9.61
CA TYR A 278 11.22 -14.75 9.60
C TYR A 278 11.71 -14.21 10.95
N LYS A 279 13.02 -14.38 11.21
CA LYS A 279 13.68 -13.88 12.43
C LYS A 279 14.68 -12.79 12.09
N ALA A 280 14.73 -11.75 12.94
CA ALA A 280 15.67 -10.64 12.80
C ALA A 280 17.13 -11.11 12.77
N ASP A 281 17.50 -12.03 13.67
CA ASP A 281 18.86 -12.56 13.74
C ASP A 281 19.28 -13.36 12.50
N ASP A 282 18.35 -14.10 11.89
CA ASP A 282 18.64 -14.86 10.67
C ASP A 282 18.82 -13.93 9.48
N PHE A 283 18.04 -12.84 9.41
CA PHE A 283 18.26 -11.80 8.42
C PHE A 283 19.61 -11.11 8.60
N LEU A 284 19.98 -10.74 9.85
CA LEU A 284 21.28 -10.11 10.12
C LEU A 284 22.46 -11.02 9.77
N LYS A 285 22.32 -12.34 9.94
CA LYS A 285 23.33 -13.32 9.49
C LYS A 285 23.38 -13.38 7.97
N LEU A 286 22.24 -13.45 7.31
CA LEU A 286 22.14 -13.57 5.84
C LEU A 286 22.78 -12.36 5.13
N VAL A 287 22.48 -11.13 5.56
CA VAL A 287 23.04 -9.92 4.92
C VAL A 287 24.55 -9.73 5.15
N GLN A 288 25.16 -10.57 5.97
CA GLN A 288 26.61 -10.64 6.22
C GLN A 288 27.25 -11.93 5.69
N ASP A 289 26.45 -12.86 5.15
CA ASP A 289 26.96 -14.12 4.59
C ASP A 289 27.67 -13.86 3.26
N GLU A 290 28.95 -14.20 3.21
CA GLU A 290 29.78 -13.95 2.02
C GLU A 290 29.32 -14.75 0.79
N THR A 291 28.75 -15.94 0.99
CA THR A 291 28.27 -16.78 -0.09
C THR A 291 27.04 -16.15 -0.73
N PHE A 292 26.11 -15.68 0.12
CA PHE A 292 24.93 -14.95 -0.32
C PHE A 292 25.32 -13.65 -1.04
N ILE A 293 26.21 -12.84 -0.46
CA ILE A 293 26.66 -11.57 -1.06
C ILE A 293 27.31 -11.83 -2.42
N LYS A 294 28.22 -12.80 -2.53
CA LYS A 294 28.86 -13.17 -3.81
C LYS A 294 27.85 -13.62 -4.87
N LYS A 295 26.85 -14.41 -4.46
CA LYS A 295 25.73 -14.82 -5.34
C LYS A 295 24.96 -13.59 -5.84
N MET A 296 24.65 -12.63 -4.99
CA MET A 296 23.93 -11.42 -5.37
C MET A 296 24.80 -10.49 -6.25
N VAL A 297 26.08 -10.33 -5.96
CA VAL A 297 27.02 -9.57 -6.82
C VAL A 297 27.07 -10.17 -8.23
N ALA A 298 27.15 -11.49 -8.36
CA ALA A 298 27.13 -12.15 -9.64
C ALA A 298 25.83 -11.94 -10.41
N LYS A 299 24.69 -11.87 -9.70
CA LYS A 299 23.37 -11.67 -10.30
C LYS A 299 23.07 -10.20 -10.65
N TYR A 300 23.56 -9.26 -9.84
CA TYR A 300 23.32 -7.82 -9.97
C TYR A 300 24.63 -7.02 -10.05
N PRO A 301 25.51 -7.30 -11.03
CA PRO A 301 26.88 -6.73 -11.05
C PRO A 301 26.89 -5.20 -11.20
N ASN A 302 25.92 -4.61 -11.90
CA ASN A 302 25.84 -3.15 -12.05
C ASN A 302 25.46 -2.46 -10.74
N LEU A 303 24.63 -3.09 -9.90
CA LEU A 303 24.23 -2.55 -8.60
C LEU A 303 25.31 -2.82 -7.54
N LEU A 304 25.77 -4.05 -7.43
CA LEU A 304 26.56 -4.54 -6.32
C LEU A 304 28.06 -4.67 -6.65
N GLY A 305 28.48 -4.30 -7.86
CA GLY A 305 29.89 -4.40 -8.28
C GLY A 305 30.83 -3.41 -7.57
N SER A 306 30.26 -2.40 -6.89
CA SER A 306 31.00 -1.39 -6.13
C SER A 306 30.68 -1.40 -4.62
N LEU A 307 30.31 -2.57 -4.08
CA LEU A 307 30.06 -2.69 -2.63
C LEU A 307 31.26 -2.21 -1.81
N PRO A 308 31.00 -1.61 -0.63
CA PRO A 308 32.07 -1.14 0.24
C PRO A 308 32.95 -2.29 0.75
N ASP A 309 34.19 -1.97 1.10
CA ASP A 309 35.12 -2.91 1.72
C ASP A 309 34.54 -3.43 3.05
N LYS A 310 34.45 -4.77 3.17
CA LYS A 310 33.94 -5.46 4.37
C LYS A 310 34.67 -5.04 5.66
N SER A 311 35.97 -4.71 5.55
CA SER A 311 36.77 -4.28 6.72
C SER A 311 36.43 -2.89 7.21
N LYS A 312 35.75 -2.07 6.40
CA LYS A 312 35.41 -0.67 6.70
C LYS A 312 33.89 -0.47 6.91
N ALA A 313 33.07 -1.28 6.26
CA ALA A 313 31.61 -1.19 6.34
C ALA A 313 31.07 -2.00 7.53
N ILE A 314 30.04 -1.48 8.22
CA ILE A 314 29.30 -2.24 9.24
C ILE A 314 28.49 -3.34 8.57
N TYR A 315 27.77 -2.99 7.51
CA TYR A 315 27.08 -3.92 6.61
C TYR A 315 27.35 -3.52 5.16
N GLN A 316 27.83 -4.49 4.34
CA GLN A 316 28.10 -4.21 2.92
C GLN A 316 26.82 -3.93 2.11
N LEU A 317 25.69 -4.46 2.55
CA LEU A 317 24.38 -4.28 1.90
C LEU A 317 23.56 -3.13 2.49
N GLU A 318 24.12 -2.31 3.43
CA GLU A 318 23.43 -1.10 3.90
C GLU A 318 23.11 -0.18 2.72
N GLY A 319 21.87 0.29 2.63
CA GLY A 319 21.43 1.16 1.55
C GLY A 319 21.11 0.48 0.22
N TYR A 320 21.36 -0.83 0.08
CA TYR A 320 21.08 -1.59 -1.15
C TYR A 320 19.74 -2.34 -1.14
N LEU A 321 19.05 -2.35 -0.01
CA LEU A 321 17.73 -2.95 0.15
C LEU A 321 16.65 -1.87 -0.03
N PHE A 322 15.92 -1.88 -1.15
CA PHE A 322 15.00 -0.79 -1.49
C PHE A 322 13.82 -0.72 -0.51
N PRO A 323 13.45 0.48 -0.01
CA PRO A 323 12.28 0.67 0.85
C PRO A 323 10.99 0.53 0.04
N ALA A 324 10.17 -0.45 0.39
CA ALA A 324 8.88 -0.74 -0.24
C ALA A 324 8.05 -1.69 0.62
N THR A 325 6.83 -1.99 0.18
CA THR A 325 6.01 -3.06 0.75
C THR A 325 6.23 -4.36 -0.04
N TYR A 326 6.74 -5.39 0.62
CA TYR A 326 7.01 -6.70 0.04
C TYR A 326 5.96 -7.72 0.47
N ASN A 327 5.35 -8.41 -0.48
CA ASN A 327 4.48 -9.54 -0.19
C ASN A 327 5.35 -10.78 0.10
N TYR A 328 4.94 -11.59 1.10
CA TYR A 328 5.53 -12.91 1.27
C TYR A 328 4.46 -14.00 1.15
N TYR A 329 4.86 -15.14 0.65
CA TYR A 329 4.04 -16.30 0.33
C TYR A 329 4.49 -17.50 1.18
N LYS A 330 3.77 -18.63 1.11
CA LYS A 330 4.10 -19.86 1.86
C LYS A 330 5.50 -20.38 1.51
N ASP A 331 5.90 -20.22 0.26
CA ASP A 331 7.18 -20.67 -0.31
C ASP A 331 8.26 -19.59 -0.38
N THR A 332 8.00 -18.39 0.09
CA THR A 332 9.00 -17.31 0.13
C THR A 332 10.05 -17.61 1.20
N THR A 333 11.28 -17.77 0.76
CA THR A 333 12.43 -17.91 1.66
C THR A 333 12.94 -16.54 2.09
N LEU A 334 13.71 -16.49 3.18
CA LEU A 334 14.35 -15.25 3.62
C LEU A 334 15.34 -14.72 2.58
N GLU A 335 16.11 -15.61 1.93
CA GLU A 335 17.00 -15.25 0.80
C GLU A 335 16.20 -14.61 -0.34
N GLY A 336 15.07 -15.22 -0.74
CA GLY A 336 14.19 -14.69 -1.79
C GLY A 336 13.64 -13.31 -1.45
N LEU A 337 13.22 -13.10 -0.20
CA LEU A 337 12.73 -11.80 0.27
C LEU A 337 13.83 -10.72 0.19
N VAL A 338 15.05 -11.02 0.62
CA VAL A 338 16.18 -10.07 0.54
C VAL A 338 16.59 -9.84 -0.92
N GLU A 339 16.57 -10.88 -1.74
CA GLU A 339 16.81 -10.75 -3.16
C GLU A 339 15.78 -9.85 -3.86
N ASP A 340 14.49 -9.94 -3.49
CA ASP A 340 13.43 -9.05 -4.00
C ASP A 340 13.71 -7.58 -3.66
N MET A 341 14.24 -7.30 -2.47
CA MET A 341 14.65 -5.95 -2.08
C MET A 341 15.82 -5.43 -2.92
N ILE A 342 16.83 -6.28 -3.17
CA ILE A 342 17.98 -5.97 -4.02
C ILE A 342 17.53 -5.78 -5.48
N SER A 343 16.69 -6.67 -6.00
CA SER A 343 16.13 -6.61 -7.36
C SER A 343 15.33 -5.34 -7.59
N THR A 344 14.55 -4.94 -6.58
CA THR A 344 13.78 -3.69 -6.62
C THR A 344 14.73 -2.48 -6.68
N MET A 345 15.78 -2.43 -5.86
CA MET A 345 16.80 -1.38 -5.94
C MET A 345 17.46 -1.35 -7.32
N ASN A 346 17.88 -2.51 -7.85
CA ASN A 346 18.46 -2.61 -9.19
C ASN A 346 17.53 -2.04 -10.26
N THR A 347 16.24 -2.37 -10.21
CA THR A 347 15.23 -1.89 -11.15
C THR A 347 15.03 -0.37 -11.04
N LYS A 348 15.01 0.16 -9.83
CA LYS A 348 14.82 1.61 -9.58
C LYS A 348 16.03 2.44 -10.02
N ILE A 349 17.25 1.94 -9.82
CA ILE A 349 18.46 2.67 -10.17
C ILE A 349 18.93 2.43 -11.61
N ALA A 350 18.45 1.39 -12.29
CA ALA A 350 18.86 1.01 -13.64
C ALA A 350 18.82 2.16 -14.66
N PRO A 351 17.80 3.04 -14.69
CA PRO A 351 17.75 4.17 -15.63
C PRO A 351 18.92 5.16 -15.44
N TYR A 352 19.61 5.11 -14.32
CA TYR A 352 20.63 6.09 -13.94
C TYR A 352 22.07 5.57 -14.04
N TYR A 353 22.32 4.28 -14.32
CA TYR A 353 23.67 3.72 -14.39
C TYR A 353 24.60 4.50 -15.35
N ASN A 354 24.12 4.88 -16.53
CA ASN A 354 24.90 5.65 -17.47
C ASN A 354 25.20 7.07 -16.95
N THR A 355 24.26 7.71 -16.27
CA THR A 355 24.44 9.04 -15.67
C THR A 355 25.44 8.98 -14.52
N ILE A 356 25.36 7.96 -13.67
CA ILE A 356 26.28 7.72 -12.55
C ILE A 356 27.71 7.55 -13.09
N LYS A 357 27.88 6.70 -14.09
CA LYS A 357 29.17 6.48 -14.75
C LYS A 357 29.72 7.75 -15.39
N ALA A 358 28.89 8.53 -16.07
CA ALA A 358 29.28 9.80 -16.70
C ALA A 358 29.76 10.85 -15.68
N LYS A 359 29.31 10.76 -14.43
CA LYS A 359 29.77 11.59 -13.31
C LYS A 359 31.04 11.06 -12.62
N ASN A 360 31.64 9.98 -13.14
CA ASN A 360 32.79 9.28 -12.51
C ASN A 360 32.48 8.82 -11.07
N MET A 361 31.23 8.46 -10.78
CA MET A 361 30.80 7.94 -9.48
C MET A 361 30.52 6.46 -9.58
N SER A 362 30.71 5.75 -8.48
CA SER A 362 30.20 4.39 -8.31
C SER A 362 28.74 4.42 -7.80
N VAL A 363 28.05 3.29 -7.90
CA VAL A 363 26.72 3.15 -7.28
C VAL A 363 26.83 3.31 -5.74
N ASN A 364 27.92 2.80 -5.15
CA ASN A 364 28.18 2.99 -3.73
C ASN A 364 28.28 4.47 -3.36
N ASP A 365 28.97 5.29 -4.13
CA ASP A 365 29.10 6.73 -3.85
C ASP A 365 27.75 7.42 -3.88
N VAL A 366 26.92 7.09 -4.90
CA VAL A 366 25.58 7.66 -5.03
C VAL A 366 24.70 7.25 -3.85
N LEU A 367 24.62 5.95 -3.53
CA LEU A 367 23.78 5.48 -2.41
C LEU A 367 24.28 6.02 -1.06
N THR A 368 25.61 6.13 -0.89
CA THR A 368 26.24 6.70 0.30
C THR A 368 25.79 8.16 0.52
N LEU A 369 25.89 8.98 -0.53
CA LEU A 369 25.44 10.36 -0.44
C LEU A 369 23.91 10.48 -0.31
N SER A 370 23.17 9.62 -1.03
CA SER A 370 21.70 9.59 -0.96
C SER A 370 21.19 9.26 0.44
N SER A 371 21.89 8.40 1.20
CA SER A 371 21.49 8.06 2.56
C SER A 371 21.64 9.23 3.54
N LEU A 372 22.61 10.14 3.33
CA LEU A 372 22.66 11.41 4.06
C LEU A 372 21.54 12.35 3.62
N VAL A 373 21.33 12.50 2.33
CA VAL A 373 20.25 13.35 1.76
C VAL A 373 18.88 12.90 2.23
N GLU A 374 18.65 11.59 2.37
CA GLU A 374 17.39 11.02 2.88
C GLU A 374 17.06 11.51 4.29
N LYS A 375 18.07 11.60 5.15
CA LYS A 375 17.91 12.01 6.55
C LYS A 375 17.83 13.51 6.76
N GLU A 376 18.45 14.29 5.89
CA GLU A 376 18.57 15.74 6.03
C GLU A 376 17.48 16.51 5.29
N GLY A 377 16.92 15.95 4.20
CA GLY A 377 15.96 16.62 3.33
C GLY A 377 14.54 16.09 3.45
N SER A 378 13.57 16.97 3.71
CA SER A 378 12.14 16.59 3.80
C SER A 378 11.41 16.72 2.46
N THR A 379 11.82 17.67 1.61
CA THR A 379 11.20 17.93 0.30
C THR A 379 12.17 17.59 -0.84
N ASP A 380 11.66 17.33 -2.03
CA ASP A 380 12.50 17.07 -3.22
C ASP A 380 13.40 18.27 -3.54
N GLU A 381 12.94 19.49 -3.30
CA GLU A 381 13.73 20.71 -3.50
C GLU A 381 14.88 20.78 -2.49
N ASP A 382 14.60 20.54 -1.21
CA ASP A 382 15.64 20.55 -0.17
C ASP A 382 16.64 19.41 -0.39
N ARG A 383 16.18 18.19 -0.70
CA ARG A 383 17.08 17.07 -1.03
C ARG A 383 18.06 17.44 -2.14
N ARG A 384 17.60 18.12 -3.20
CA ARG A 384 18.48 18.57 -4.30
C ARG A 384 19.47 19.68 -3.89
N LYS A 385 19.07 20.60 -3.02
CA LYS A 385 19.94 21.65 -2.51
C LYS A 385 20.95 21.07 -1.52
N ILE A 386 20.53 20.20 -0.61
CA ILE A 386 21.40 19.51 0.34
C ILE A 386 22.43 18.64 -0.39
N ALA A 387 22.01 17.89 -1.42
CA ALA A 387 22.94 17.16 -2.28
C ALA A 387 23.96 18.11 -2.92
N SER A 388 23.53 19.28 -3.37
CA SER A 388 24.46 20.30 -3.90
C SER A 388 25.47 20.78 -2.86
N VAL A 389 25.03 21.02 -1.60
CA VAL A 389 25.95 21.38 -0.50
C VAL A 389 27.01 20.30 -0.30
N PHE A 390 26.61 19.04 -0.24
CA PHE A 390 27.56 17.92 -0.08
C PHE A 390 28.55 17.83 -1.25
N TYR A 391 28.10 17.99 -2.50
CA TYR A 391 29.00 18.01 -3.65
C TYR A 391 29.96 19.21 -3.63
N ASN A 392 29.50 20.38 -3.22
CA ASN A 392 30.34 21.57 -3.10
C ASN A 392 31.41 21.37 -2.03
N ARG A 393 31.07 20.79 -0.88
CA ARG A 393 32.04 20.42 0.18
C ARG A 393 33.05 19.37 -0.31
N LEU A 394 32.60 18.32 -0.97
CA LEU A 394 33.50 17.32 -1.56
C LEU A 394 34.49 17.95 -2.56
N SER A 395 34.00 18.84 -3.43
CA SER A 395 34.82 19.56 -4.41
C SER A 395 35.82 20.52 -3.75
N ALA A 396 35.45 21.07 -2.62
CA ALA A 396 36.34 21.95 -1.81
C ALA A 396 37.28 21.17 -0.87
N GLY A 397 37.26 19.84 -0.88
CA GLY A 397 38.04 19.01 0.04
C GLY A 397 37.61 19.13 1.50
N GLN A 398 36.40 19.63 1.77
CA GLN A 398 35.86 19.80 3.11
C GLN A 398 35.23 18.53 3.65
N ALA A 399 35.24 18.33 4.96
CA ALA A 399 34.50 17.28 5.64
C ALA A 399 33.00 17.53 5.51
N LEU A 400 32.19 16.45 5.36
CA LEU A 400 30.73 16.58 5.14
C LEU A 400 29.98 17.01 6.41
N GLN A 401 30.42 16.59 7.58
CA GLN A 401 29.93 17.04 8.90
C GLN A 401 28.43 16.81 9.10
N SER A 402 27.99 15.56 9.04
CA SER A 402 26.61 15.16 9.40
C SER A 402 26.62 14.23 10.61
N ASN A 403 25.81 14.54 11.61
CA ASN A 403 25.60 13.72 12.81
C ASN A 403 25.01 12.34 12.45
N ILE A 404 24.32 12.22 11.32
CA ILE A 404 23.71 10.98 10.85
C ILE A 404 24.75 9.86 10.74
N ALA A 405 25.92 10.17 10.17
CA ALA A 405 27.01 9.19 10.02
C ALA A 405 27.61 8.78 11.37
N ILE A 406 27.70 9.70 12.33
CA ILE A 406 28.15 9.41 13.70
C ILE A 406 27.15 8.52 14.43
N LEU A 407 25.86 8.85 14.37
CA LEU A 407 24.78 8.03 14.96
C LEU A 407 24.77 6.61 14.38
N TYR A 408 24.98 6.46 13.08
CA TYR A 408 25.10 5.17 12.44
C TYR A 408 26.32 4.39 12.98
N ALA A 409 27.48 5.02 13.04
CA ALA A 409 28.71 4.42 13.56
C ALA A 409 28.56 3.94 15.01
N MET A 410 27.77 4.66 15.81
CA MET A 410 27.45 4.31 17.19
C MET A 410 26.33 3.26 17.30
N GLY A 411 25.69 2.89 16.19
CA GLY A 411 24.53 1.98 16.16
C GLY A 411 23.26 2.60 16.74
N LYS A 412 23.16 3.91 16.83
CA LYS A 412 22.06 4.70 17.40
C LYS A 412 21.18 5.38 16.35
N LEU A 413 21.50 5.28 15.06
CA LEU A 413 20.68 5.88 14.00
C LEU A 413 19.29 5.24 13.98
N GLY A 414 18.27 6.09 14.15
CA GLY A 414 16.86 5.68 14.25
C GLY A 414 16.37 5.44 15.68
N ASP A 415 17.24 5.57 16.68
CA ASP A 415 16.79 5.68 18.07
C ASP A 415 16.16 7.07 18.29
N LYS A 416 15.22 7.14 19.26
CA LYS A 416 14.68 8.44 19.65
C LYS A 416 15.72 9.17 20.49
N THR A 417 16.35 10.16 19.89
CA THR A 417 17.25 11.09 20.60
C THR A 417 16.52 12.41 20.88
N SER A 418 16.86 13.06 21.98
CA SER A 418 16.48 14.45 22.22
C SER A 418 17.44 15.37 21.46
N LEU A 419 17.01 16.60 21.16
CA LEU A 419 17.89 17.60 20.56
C LEU A 419 19.15 17.89 21.42
N ALA A 420 19.02 17.75 22.74
CA ALA A 420 20.15 17.89 23.67
C ALA A 420 21.16 16.73 23.54
N GLU A 421 20.69 15.51 23.33
CA GLU A 421 21.56 14.34 23.06
C GLU A 421 22.25 14.48 21.72
N ASP A 422 21.54 14.96 20.69
CA ASP A 422 22.11 15.21 19.36
C ASP A 422 23.19 16.29 19.38
N ALA A 423 22.99 17.35 20.18
CA ALA A 423 23.99 18.43 20.37
C ALA A 423 25.22 17.98 21.16
N GLN A 424 25.13 16.88 21.92
CA GLN A 424 26.26 16.32 22.73
C GLN A 424 26.92 15.12 22.05
N ILE A 425 26.62 14.84 20.76
CA ILE A 425 27.25 13.73 20.05
C ILE A 425 28.78 13.93 20.02
N ASN A 426 29.48 12.88 20.42
CA ASN A 426 30.95 12.88 20.34
C ASN A 426 31.41 12.77 18.88
N THR A 427 31.75 13.89 18.26
CA THR A 427 32.26 13.96 16.88
C THR A 427 33.73 13.53 16.74
N SER A 428 34.39 13.10 17.83
CA SER A 428 35.81 12.66 17.82
C SER A 428 35.94 11.13 17.85
N ILE A 429 34.86 10.35 17.61
CA ILE A 429 34.94 8.89 17.62
C ILE A 429 35.87 8.39 16.49
N LYS A 430 36.62 7.34 16.78
CA LYS A 430 37.44 6.67 15.75
C LYS A 430 36.57 5.72 14.93
N SER A 431 36.13 6.16 13.78
CA SER A 431 35.31 5.38 12.87
C SER A 431 35.58 5.78 11.42
N PRO A 432 35.56 4.84 10.46
CA PRO A 432 35.56 5.18 9.03
C PRO A 432 34.33 6.02 8.61
N TYR A 433 33.26 5.97 9.36
CA TYR A 433 32.03 6.76 9.14
C TYR A 433 32.09 8.15 9.77
N ASN A 434 33.19 8.51 10.46
CA ASN A 434 33.31 9.85 11.05
C ASN A 434 33.67 10.88 9.98
N ILE A 435 32.68 11.52 9.39
CA ILE A 435 32.81 12.55 8.36
C ILE A 435 32.98 13.96 8.94
N TYR A 436 33.27 14.10 10.24
CA TYR A 436 33.80 15.32 10.84
C TYR A 436 35.34 15.36 10.76
N THR A 437 35.98 14.20 10.94
CA THR A 437 37.45 14.08 10.97
C THR A 437 38.03 13.50 9.68
N ASN A 438 37.24 12.76 8.93
CA ASN A 438 37.61 12.21 7.62
C ASN A 438 36.99 13.04 6.50
N THR A 439 37.80 13.49 5.55
CA THR A 439 37.34 14.15 4.33
C THR A 439 36.90 13.10 3.28
N GLY A 440 36.01 13.50 2.37
CA GLY A 440 35.45 12.62 1.35
C GLY A 440 34.21 11.87 1.83
N LEU A 441 33.83 10.82 1.08
CA LEU A 441 32.68 9.97 1.42
C LEU A 441 33.06 8.93 2.48
N MET A 442 32.11 8.58 3.33
CA MET A 442 32.19 7.42 4.21
C MET A 442 32.19 6.12 3.39
N PRO A 443 32.53 4.96 3.99
CA PRO A 443 32.73 3.70 3.23
C PRO A 443 31.50 3.23 2.43
N GLY A 444 30.31 3.50 2.93
CA GLY A 444 29.06 3.09 2.32
C GLY A 444 27.86 3.80 2.94
N PRO A 445 26.63 3.52 2.47
CA PRO A 445 25.40 4.10 2.97
C PRO A 445 25.20 3.88 4.49
N VAL A 446 24.34 4.69 5.09
CA VAL A 446 23.97 4.59 6.51
C VAL A 446 22.52 4.18 6.72
N ASP A 447 21.73 4.17 5.64
CA ASP A 447 20.35 3.73 5.60
C ASP A 447 19.89 3.43 4.17
N SER A 448 18.62 2.99 4.01
CA SER A 448 17.99 2.69 2.73
C SER A 448 17.28 3.93 2.18
N PRO A 449 17.89 4.66 1.23
CA PRO A 449 17.33 5.90 0.70
C PRO A 449 16.11 5.67 -0.19
N SER A 450 15.21 6.66 -0.21
CA SER A 450 14.10 6.75 -1.15
C SER A 450 14.60 7.00 -2.58
N ILE A 451 13.74 6.74 -3.58
CA ILE A 451 14.04 7.10 -4.96
C ILE A 451 14.24 8.61 -5.12
N SER A 452 13.49 9.44 -4.38
CA SER A 452 13.63 10.89 -4.39
C SER A 452 15.02 11.35 -3.92
N ALA A 453 15.57 10.76 -2.85
CA ALA A 453 16.92 11.07 -2.38
C ALA A 453 18.00 10.61 -3.37
N ILE A 454 17.80 9.44 -4.03
CA ILE A 454 18.69 8.93 -5.07
C ILE A 454 18.68 9.90 -6.27
N GLU A 455 17.51 10.29 -6.75
CA GLU A 455 17.37 11.22 -7.87
C GLU A 455 17.94 12.61 -7.56
N ALA A 456 17.71 13.13 -6.35
CA ALA A 456 18.28 14.38 -5.89
C ALA A 456 19.81 14.34 -5.87
N THR A 457 20.40 13.23 -5.48
CA THR A 457 21.86 13.01 -5.50
C THR A 457 22.39 12.92 -6.92
N ILE A 458 21.69 12.21 -7.83
CA ILE A 458 22.10 12.09 -9.24
C ILE A 458 21.95 13.42 -9.99
N LYS A 459 20.90 14.19 -9.66
CA LYS A 459 20.57 15.48 -10.28
C LYS A 459 20.43 16.58 -9.24
N PRO A 460 21.52 16.98 -8.55
CA PRO A 460 21.45 18.01 -7.52
C PRO A 460 21.05 19.37 -8.11
N ALA A 461 20.63 20.28 -7.25
CA ALA A 461 20.49 21.67 -7.62
C ALA A 461 21.86 22.28 -7.97
N SER A 462 21.91 23.28 -8.82
CA SER A 462 23.13 24.04 -9.11
C SER A 462 23.19 25.23 -8.16
N THR A 463 23.94 25.10 -7.08
CA THR A 463 24.14 26.15 -6.07
C THR A 463 25.61 26.25 -5.68
N ASP A 464 25.97 27.33 -4.99
CA ASP A 464 27.28 27.56 -4.38
C ASP A 464 27.23 27.50 -2.84
N TYR A 465 26.16 26.90 -2.28
CA TYR A 465 26.03 26.73 -0.84
C TYR A 465 27.02 25.68 -0.30
N LEU A 466 27.60 25.97 0.87
CA LEU A 466 28.51 25.09 1.61
C LEU A 466 27.90 24.64 2.95
N TYR A 467 26.83 25.30 3.37
CA TYR A 467 26.20 25.05 4.68
C TYR A 467 24.68 25.05 4.55
N PHE A 468 24.02 24.30 5.43
CA PHE A 468 22.58 24.37 5.64
C PHE A 468 22.25 24.15 7.12
N VAL A 469 21.07 24.60 7.54
CA VAL A 469 20.49 24.34 8.86
C VAL A 469 18.97 24.22 8.71
N ALA A 470 18.37 23.23 9.35
CA ALA A 470 16.91 23.07 9.39
C ALA A 470 16.34 23.73 10.65
N ASP A 471 15.32 24.57 10.49
CA ASP A 471 14.55 25.12 11.60
C ASP A 471 13.74 24.00 12.26
N VAL A 472 14.00 23.69 13.52
CA VAL A 472 13.37 22.59 14.25
C VAL A 472 11.86 22.76 14.49
N LYS A 473 11.32 23.98 14.39
CA LYS A 473 9.89 24.27 14.57
C LYS A 473 9.10 24.16 13.26
N THR A 474 9.69 24.67 12.18
CA THR A 474 9.01 24.77 10.88
C THR A 474 9.43 23.70 9.89
N GLY A 475 10.60 23.07 10.10
CA GLY A 475 11.22 22.16 9.14
C GLY A 475 11.82 22.85 7.90
N ASN A 476 11.78 24.18 7.83
CA ASN A 476 12.39 24.92 6.72
C ASN A 476 13.91 24.84 6.78
N VAL A 477 14.53 24.67 5.62
CA VAL A 477 15.98 24.60 5.49
C VAL A 477 16.54 25.94 5.01
N TYR A 478 17.55 26.45 5.70
CA TYR A 478 18.26 27.68 5.38
C TYR A 478 19.68 27.38 4.94
N TYR A 479 20.08 27.92 3.81
CA TYR A 479 21.35 27.66 3.14
C TYR A 479 22.29 28.84 3.26
N ALA A 480 23.61 28.57 3.33
CA ALA A 480 24.63 29.62 3.38
C ALA A 480 25.84 29.21 2.50
N LYS A 481 26.54 30.24 1.97
CA LYS A 481 27.78 30.09 1.18
C LYS A 481 29.02 30.13 2.05
N ASP A 482 28.95 30.84 3.16
CA ASP A 482 30.04 31.10 4.10
C ASP A 482 29.60 30.75 5.54
N PHE A 483 30.58 30.54 6.38
CA PHE A 483 30.40 30.14 7.77
C PHE A 483 29.73 31.22 8.63
N GLU A 484 30.00 32.52 8.39
CA GLU A 484 29.42 33.60 9.19
C GLU A 484 27.90 33.68 8.97
N THR A 485 27.44 33.56 7.71
CA THR A 485 26.02 33.48 7.38
C THR A 485 25.38 32.22 7.99
N HIS A 486 26.09 31.08 7.94
CA HIS A 486 25.60 29.84 8.57
C HIS A 486 25.45 30.01 10.09
N LYS A 487 26.44 30.56 10.78
CA LYS A 487 26.42 30.84 12.22
C LYS A 487 25.24 31.76 12.60
N ALA A 488 24.99 32.81 11.80
CA ALA A 488 23.82 33.67 11.98
C ALA A 488 22.49 32.92 11.80
N ASN A 489 22.43 32.00 10.86
CA ASN A 489 21.24 31.14 10.65
C ASN A 489 21.03 30.18 11.83
N VAL A 490 22.07 29.55 12.35
CA VAL A 490 22.04 28.70 13.55
C VAL A 490 21.54 29.48 14.75
N GLU A 491 22.08 30.67 15.01
CA GLU A 491 21.62 31.51 16.11
C GLU A 491 20.16 31.90 15.99
N LYS A 492 19.73 32.27 14.77
CA LYS A 492 18.37 32.74 14.51
C LYS A 492 17.34 31.60 14.54
N TYR A 493 17.62 30.45 13.93
CA TYR A 493 16.65 29.42 13.67
C TYR A 493 16.77 28.20 14.59
N ILE A 494 17.84 28.09 15.35
CA ILE A 494 18.05 27.05 16.37
C ILE A 494 18.11 27.66 17.75
N ASN A 495 19.20 28.42 18.08
CA ASN A 495 19.47 28.83 19.43
C ASN A 495 18.38 29.76 20.02
N SER A 496 17.87 30.72 19.23
CA SER A 496 16.80 31.63 19.67
C SER A 496 15.47 30.92 19.96
N GLN A 497 15.29 29.67 19.51
CA GLN A 497 14.07 28.89 19.68
C GLN A 497 14.14 27.92 20.86
N ILE A 498 15.31 27.77 21.47
CA ILE A 498 15.56 26.83 22.56
C ILE A 498 15.35 27.53 23.94
N ASN A 499 15.09 28.84 23.96
CA ASN A 499 14.82 29.67 25.15
C ASN A 499 13.34 29.71 25.55
#